data_9b60e986006d549696ef3b898146bbce
#
_entry.id   9b60e986006d549696ef3b898146bbce
#
_cell.length_a   1.000
_cell.length_b   1.000
_cell.length_c   1.000
_cell.angle_alpha   90.00
_cell.angle_beta   90.00
_cell.angle_gamma   90.00
#
_symmetry.space_group_name_H-M   'P 1'
#
loop_
_entity.id
_entity.type
_entity.pdbx_description
1 polymer ?
#
loop_
_entity_poly.entity_id
_entity_poly.type
_entity_poly.pdbx_seq_one_letter_code
_entity_poly.pdbx_strand_id
1 'polypeptide(L)'
;MIMKKRLITFLLAFFCLMCGVMNAQPDKVVKILTIGNSFSEDAVEQHLYDLAKTEDIKVIIGNMYIGGCSLEKHLNNARDNKGAYKYRKIGLNGKKVETKSFSLEAALADEQWDYVSFQQNSGRSGMYDTWMESLPELMAYVKARVPKKTKMVLHQTWAYDKTSTHKDFKNYKHDQDLMYKSIVDAVHRAAKELGVKIIVPCGTAIQNARTTPLCDCLTRDGYHLHKTYGRYVAACTWYEKIFKKNVVGNTYKPAEMTPEQQRHAQQSAHAAVKKPKKVKTIK
;
A
#
# COMPACT_ATOMS: atom_id res chain seq x y z
N MET A 1 -79.90 27.46 -38.67
CA MET A 1 -79.14 28.18 -37.65
C MET A 1 -78.38 27.16 -36.83
N ILE A 2 -77.11 26.98 -37.16
CA ILE A 2 -76.35 25.84 -36.68
C ILE A 2 -75.47 26.36 -35.51
N MET A 3 -75.74 25.84 -34.29
CA MET A 3 -74.98 26.10 -33.12
C MET A 3 -73.73 25.11 -33.09
N LYS A 4 -72.57 25.67 -33.24
CA LYS A 4 -71.27 24.88 -33.05
C LYS A 4 -71.00 24.65 -31.57
N LYS A 5 -71.10 23.40 -31.14
CA LYS A 5 -70.62 22.97 -29.81
C LYS A 5 -69.10 22.92 -29.85
N ARG A 6 -68.42 23.68 -29.01
CA ARG A 6 -66.93 23.62 -28.81
C ARG A 6 -66.68 22.49 -27.77
N LEU A 7 -65.96 21.48 -28.22
CA LEU A 7 -65.45 20.40 -27.38
C LEU A 7 -64.15 20.87 -26.74
N ILE A 8 -64.15 21.07 -25.45
CA ILE A 8 -62.94 21.38 -24.68
C ILE A 8 -62.31 20.06 -24.28
N THR A 9 -61.17 19.74 -24.93
CA THR A 9 -60.41 18.58 -24.58
C THR A 9 -59.44 18.94 -23.45
N PHE A 10 -59.67 18.39 -22.26
CA PHE A 10 -58.75 18.47 -21.12
C PHE A 10 -57.56 17.52 -21.39
N LEU A 11 -56.39 18.06 -21.68
CA LEU A 11 -55.15 17.31 -21.69
C LEU A 11 -54.67 17.17 -20.23
N LEU A 12 -54.92 16.04 -19.59
CA LEU A 12 -54.25 15.67 -18.33
C LEU A 12 -52.78 15.30 -18.67
N ALA A 13 -51.87 16.19 -18.38
CA ALA A 13 -50.44 15.90 -18.37
C ALA A 13 -50.13 15.01 -17.16
N PHE A 14 -49.96 13.71 -17.42
CA PHE A 14 -49.46 12.75 -16.44
C PHE A 14 -47.96 12.97 -16.25
N PHE A 15 -47.61 13.78 -15.26
CA PHE A 15 -46.25 13.97 -14.86
C PHE A 15 -45.79 12.73 -14.10
N CYS A 16 -45.25 11.73 -14.82
CA CYS A 16 -44.56 10.61 -14.19
C CYS A 16 -43.30 11.13 -13.47
N LEU A 17 -43.42 11.33 -12.15
CA LEU A 17 -42.27 11.42 -11.27
C LEU A 17 -41.52 10.09 -11.35
N MET A 18 -40.53 9.97 -12.24
CA MET A 18 -39.52 8.97 -12.17
C MET A 18 -38.63 9.32 -10.96
N CYS A 19 -39.07 8.91 -9.76
CA CYS A 19 -38.16 8.73 -8.65
C CYS A 19 -37.12 7.66 -9.10
N GLY A 20 -36.06 8.12 -9.69
CA GLY A 20 -34.89 7.28 -9.91
C GLY A 20 -34.42 6.78 -8.54
N VAL A 21 -34.75 5.53 -8.22
CA VAL A 21 -34.11 4.81 -7.14
C VAL A 21 -32.63 4.78 -7.55
N MET A 22 -31.86 5.74 -7.03
CA MET A 22 -30.40 5.63 -7.07
C MET A 22 -30.07 4.35 -6.29
N ASN A 23 -29.92 3.25 -7.01
CA ASN A 23 -29.26 2.07 -6.49
C ASN A 23 -27.84 2.53 -6.10
N ALA A 24 -27.69 2.99 -4.87
CA ALA A 24 -26.37 3.18 -4.30
C ALA A 24 -25.68 1.81 -4.39
N GLN A 25 -24.76 1.64 -5.33
CA GLN A 25 -23.93 0.46 -5.33
C GLN A 25 -23.31 0.36 -3.94
N PRO A 26 -23.37 -0.82 -3.29
CA PRO A 26 -22.80 -0.94 -1.96
C PRO A 26 -21.37 -0.45 -2.01
N ASP A 27 -21.03 0.51 -1.15
CA ASP A 27 -19.72 1.13 -1.07
C ASP A 27 -18.64 0.06 -1.07
N LYS A 28 -17.86 0.01 -2.12
CA LYS A 28 -16.85 -1.02 -2.33
C LYS A 28 -15.78 -0.92 -1.26
N VAL A 29 -15.70 -1.92 -0.39
CA VAL A 29 -14.59 -2.05 0.57
C VAL A 29 -13.36 -2.57 -0.15
N VAL A 30 -12.26 -1.84 -0.09
CA VAL A 30 -10.96 -2.29 -0.60
C VAL A 30 -10.25 -3.10 0.48
N LYS A 31 -9.79 -4.31 0.15
CA LYS A 31 -9.19 -5.24 1.10
C LYS A 31 -7.74 -5.54 0.71
N ILE A 32 -6.81 -5.19 1.57
CA ILE A 32 -5.36 -5.28 1.35
C ILE A 32 -4.74 -6.21 2.39
N LEU A 33 -4.03 -7.25 1.96
CA LEU A 33 -3.19 -8.07 2.82
C LEU A 33 -1.72 -7.83 2.49
N THR A 34 -0.89 -7.57 3.50
CA THR A 34 0.55 -7.50 3.34
C THR A 34 1.21 -8.72 3.99
N ILE A 35 2.11 -9.38 3.28
CA ILE A 35 2.96 -10.45 3.79
C ILE A 35 4.36 -9.84 3.94
N GLY A 36 4.75 -9.56 5.20
CA GLY A 36 5.94 -8.74 5.40
C GLY A 36 6.51 -8.77 6.83
N ASN A 37 7.09 -7.67 7.21
CA ASN A 37 7.84 -7.49 8.44
C ASN A 37 7.65 -6.06 8.98
N SER A 38 8.63 -5.52 9.73
CA SER A 38 8.56 -4.13 10.24
C SER A 38 8.44 -3.08 9.13
N PHE A 39 8.86 -3.37 7.91
CA PHE A 39 8.71 -2.44 6.79
C PHE A 39 7.27 -2.39 6.25
N SER A 40 6.53 -3.50 6.25
CA SER A 40 5.08 -3.43 5.97
C SER A 40 4.33 -2.75 7.12
N GLU A 41 4.70 -3.00 8.39
CA GLU A 41 4.15 -2.26 9.53
C GLU A 41 4.31 -0.76 9.34
N ASP A 42 5.54 -0.29 9.05
CA ASP A 42 5.83 1.12 8.87
C ASP A 42 5.04 1.75 7.70
N ALA A 43 4.73 0.95 6.66
CA ALA A 43 4.10 1.47 5.46
C ALA A 43 2.57 1.53 5.52
N VAL A 44 1.89 0.57 6.19
CA VAL A 44 0.43 0.45 6.06
C VAL A 44 -0.35 0.53 7.36
N GLU A 45 0.27 0.34 8.54
CA GLU A 45 -0.49 0.15 9.76
C GLU A 45 -0.92 1.45 10.48
N GLN A 46 -0.34 2.60 10.14
CA GLN A 46 -0.58 3.83 10.92
C GLN A 46 -1.41 4.89 10.19
N HIS A 47 -1.07 5.24 8.96
CA HIS A 47 -1.66 6.41 8.29
C HIS A 47 -2.52 6.07 7.06
N LEU A 48 -2.40 4.84 6.52
CA LEU A 48 -3.09 4.48 5.27
C LEU A 48 -4.61 4.49 5.43
N TYR A 49 -5.12 4.01 6.58
CA TYR A 49 -6.55 4.03 6.88
C TYR A 49 -7.10 5.46 6.95
N ASP A 50 -6.40 6.36 7.64
CA ASP A 50 -6.86 7.74 7.81
C ASP A 50 -6.81 8.53 6.51
N LEU A 51 -5.79 8.32 5.66
CA LEU A 51 -5.74 8.86 4.29
C LEU A 51 -6.92 8.38 3.44
N ALA A 52 -7.30 7.12 3.56
CA ALA A 52 -8.45 6.56 2.84
C ALA A 52 -9.77 7.15 3.34
N LYS A 53 -9.90 7.29 4.65
CA LYS A 53 -11.10 7.80 5.32
C LYS A 53 -11.46 9.24 4.91
N THR A 54 -10.48 10.13 4.69
CA THR A 54 -10.75 11.50 4.26
C THR A 54 -11.38 11.62 2.88
N GLU A 55 -11.36 10.54 2.12
CA GLU A 55 -11.93 10.45 0.76
C GLU A 55 -13.07 9.42 0.70
N ASP A 56 -13.69 9.10 1.83
CA ASP A 56 -14.79 8.13 1.99
C ASP A 56 -14.45 6.72 1.43
N ILE A 57 -13.15 6.38 1.36
CA ILE A 57 -12.73 5.06 0.91
C ILE A 57 -12.78 4.09 2.08
N LYS A 58 -13.66 3.09 1.99
CA LYS A 58 -13.72 2.00 2.96
C LYS A 58 -12.60 1.00 2.70
N VAL A 59 -11.73 0.77 3.70
CA VAL A 59 -10.58 -0.13 3.57
C VAL A 59 -10.44 -1.06 4.77
N ILE A 60 -10.07 -2.30 4.50
CA ILE A 60 -9.59 -3.28 5.49
C ILE A 60 -8.13 -3.57 5.16
N ILE A 61 -7.26 -3.49 6.15
CA ILE A 61 -5.83 -3.71 6.00
C ILE A 61 -5.41 -4.85 6.92
N GLY A 62 -4.92 -5.95 6.34
CA GLY A 62 -4.28 -7.04 7.06
C GLY A 62 -2.76 -6.99 6.89
N ASN A 63 -2.02 -7.31 7.95
CA ASN A 63 -0.57 -7.45 7.89
C ASN A 63 -0.12 -8.75 8.58
N MET A 64 0.47 -9.66 7.79
CA MET A 64 1.11 -10.88 8.28
C MET A 64 2.53 -10.54 8.72
N TYR A 65 2.66 -10.17 9.98
CA TYR A 65 3.89 -9.63 10.55
C TYR A 65 4.76 -10.66 11.24
N ILE A 66 6.02 -10.72 10.85
CA ILE A 66 7.13 -11.31 11.62
C ILE A 66 8.33 -10.35 11.49
N GLY A 67 8.93 -9.92 12.61
CA GLY A 67 10.09 -9.02 12.59
C GLY A 67 11.25 -9.57 11.74
N GLY A 68 11.76 -8.77 10.81
CA GLY A 68 12.89 -9.13 9.93
C GLY A 68 12.65 -10.32 8.99
N CYS A 69 11.41 -10.77 8.81
CA CYS A 69 11.08 -11.97 8.01
C CYS A 69 11.50 -11.80 6.53
N SER A 70 12.20 -12.80 6.01
CA SER A 70 12.53 -12.93 4.59
C SER A 70 11.43 -13.65 3.81
N LEU A 71 11.44 -13.52 2.49
CA LEU A 71 10.55 -14.30 1.60
C LEU A 71 10.72 -15.81 1.80
N GLU A 72 11.95 -16.28 1.96
CA GLU A 72 12.26 -17.68 2.28
C GLU A 72 11.55 -18.15 3.56
N LYS A 73 11.63 -17.35 4.63
CA LYS A 73 10.96 -17.69 5.89
C LYS A 73 9.44 -17.66 5.76
N HIS A 74 8.89 -16.72 4.99
CA HIS A 74 7.45 -16.71 4.68
C HIS A 74 7.04 -17.97 3.93
N LEU A 75 7.82 -18.39 2.92
CA LEU A 75 7.56 -19.60 2.17
C LEU A 75 7.60 -20.86 3.05
N ASN A 76 8.62 -21.00 3.90
CA ASN A 76 8.74 -22.14 4.80
C ASN A 76 7.57 -22.18 5.79
N ASN A 77 7.16 -21.05 6.36
CA ASN A 77 5.98 -20.98 7.21
C ASN A 77 4.68 -21.34 6.46
N ALA A 78 4.57 -20.99 5.18
CA ALA A 78 3.42 -21.34 4.35
C ALA A 78 3.36 -22.86 4.07
N ARG A 79 4.50 -23.47 3.71
CA ARG A 79 4.61 -24.93 3.46
C ARG A 79 4.22 -25.74 4.69
N ASP A 80 4.67 -25.31 5.86
CA ASP A 80 4.42 -26.00 7.13
C ASP A 80 3.11 -25.56 7.81
N ASN A 81 2.35 -24.64 7.20
CA ASN A 81 1.17 -23.99 7.76
C ASN A 81 1.37 -23.51 9.21
N LYS A 82 2.54 -22.92 9.49
CA LYS A 82 2.92 -22.50 10.84
C LYS A 82 2.13 -21.30 11.33
N GLY A 83 1.59 -21.36 12.53
CA GLY A 83 1.04 -20.24 13.28
C GLY A 83 2.14 -19.31 13.80
N ALA A 84 3.01 -18.80 12.91
CA ALA A 84 4.21 -18.04 13.29
C ALA A 84 4.00 -16.52 13.29
N TYR A 85 2.85 -16.05 12.81
CA TYR A 85 2.61 -14.65 12.57
C TYR A 85 1.89 -13.95 13.72
N LYS A 86 2.16 -12.66 13.85
CA LYS A 86 1.23 -11.71 14.41
C LYS A 86 0.38 -11.18 13.26
N TYR A 87 -0.86 -11.62 13.18
CA TYR A 87 -1.81 -11.09 12.21
C TYR A 87 -2.43 -9.81 12.78
N ARG A 88 -2.14 -8.69 12.14
CA ARG A 88 -2.65 -7.38 12.54
C ARG A 88 -3.65 -6.90 11.50
N LYS A 89 -4.88 -6.68 11.94
CA LYS A 89 -5.99 -6.28 11.08
C LYS A 89 -6.56 -4.94 11.52
N ILE A 90 -6.62 -3.99 10.58
CA ILE A 90 -7.33 -2.72 10.74
C ILE A 90 -8.66 -2.88 10.04
N GLY A 91 -9.72 -2.88 10.83
CA GLY A 91 -11.10 -3.02 10.34
C GLY A 91 -11.69 -1.71 9.83
N LEU A 92 -12.96 -1.76 9.39
CA LEU A 92 -13.70 -0.59 8.89
C LEU A 92 -13.86 0.54 9.92
N ASN A 93 -13.72 0.25 11.20
CA ASN A 93 -13.73 1.23 12.28
C ASN A 93 -12.38 1.88 12.57
N GLY A 94 -11.33 1.53 11.79
CA GLY A 94 -9.97 2.01 11.97
C GLY A 94 -9.22 1.41 13.17
N LYS A 95 -9.85 0.53 13.93
CA LYS A 95 -9.18 -0.12 15.07
C LYS A 95 -8.30 -1.27 14.60
N LYS A 96 -7.06 -1.27 15.09
CA LYS A 96 -6.11 -2.36 14.87
C LYS A 96 -6.28 -3.45 15.93
N VAL A 97 -6.47 -4.69 15.47
CA VAL A 97 -6.51 -5.89 16.30
C VAL A 97 -5.33 -6.77 15.94
N GLU A 98 -4.62 -7.31 16.94
CA GLU A 98 -3.52 -8.27 16.74
C GLU A 98 -3.94 -9.64 17.23
N THR A 99 -3.83 -10.66 16.36
CA THR A 99 -3.99 -12.08 16.68
C THR A 99 -2.62 -12.75 16.57
N LYS A 100 -2.15 -13.35 17.65
CA LYS A 100 -0.87 -14.08 17.69
C LYS A 100 -1.05 -15.52 17.23
N SER A 101 0.06 -16.16 16.90
CA SER A 101 0.09 -17.57 16.48
C SER A 101 -0.82 -17.86 15.29
N PHE A 102 -0.86 -16.94 14.33
CA PHE A 102 -1.73 -17.02 13.16
C PHE A 102 -0.98 -17.61 11.96
N SER A 103 -1.64 -18.43 11.12
CA SER A 103 -1.04 -18.96 9.90
C SER A 103 -1.36 -18.10 8.69
N LEU A 104 -0.51 -18.19 7.64
CA LEU A 104 -0.76 -17.48 6.39
C LEU A 104 -2.04 -17.99 5.73
N GLU A 105 -2.29 -19.29 5.77
CA GLU A 105 -3.51 -19.89 5.21
C GLU A 105 -4.78 -19.32 5.84
N ALA A 106 -4.83 -19.23 7.16
CA ALA A 106 -5.95 -18.63 7.86
C ALA A 106 -6.17 -17.15 7.49
N ALA A 107 -5.08 -16.38 7.33
CA ALA A 107 -5.19 -14.98 6.92
C ALA A 107 -5.67 -14.82 5.46
N LEU A 108 -5.27 -15.71 4.56
CA LEU A 108 -5.74 -15.70 3.18
C LEU A 108 -7.25 -16.01 3.09
N ALA A 109 -7.77 -16.83 4.01
CA ALA A 109 -9.19 -17.17 4.08
C ALA A 109 -10.06 -16.14 4.84
N ASP A 110 -9.46 -15.25 5.63
CA ASP A 110 -10.18 -14.31 6.51
C ASP A 110 -11.00 -13.26 5.74
N GLU A 111 -10.53 -12.86 4.55
CA GLU A 111 -11.23 -11.88 3.71
C GLU A 111 -11.14 -12.24 2.21
N GLN A 112 -12.05 -11.69 1.42
CA GLN A 112 -11.93 -11.73 -0.04
C GLN A 112 -10.97 -10.61 -0.48
N TRP A 113 -9.67 -10.86 -0.35
CA TRP A 113 -8.61 -9.86 -0.59
C TRP A 113 -8.62 -9.34 -2.04
N ASP A 114 -8.61 -8.00 -2.20
CA ASP A 114 -8.42 -7.37 -3.51
C ASP A 114 -6.94 -7.30 -3.90
N TYR A 115 -6.07 -7.14 -2.90
CA TYR A 115 -4.62 -7.02 -3.07
C TYR A 115 -3.89 -7.86 -2.04
N VAL A 116 -2.88 -8.59 -2.49
CA VAL A 116 -1.90 -9.25 -1.60
C VAL A 116 -0.51 -8.79 -1.99
N SER A 117 0.24 -8.27 -1.02
CA SER A 117 1.58 -7.74 -1.28
C SER A 117 2.68 -8.58 -0.65
N PHE A 118 3.82 -8.58 -1.33
CA PHE A 118 5.05 -9.23 -0.91
C PHE A 118 6.19 -8.22 -0.86
N GLN A 119 7.12 -8.46 0.04
CA GLN A 119 8.38 -7.72 0.15
C GLN A 119 9.48 -8.62 0.68
N GLN A 120 10.72 -8.31 0.36
CA GLN A 120 11.87 -8.97 0.96
C GLN A 120 12.23 -8.27 2.29
N ASN A 121 13.00 -8.92 3.15
CA ASN A 121 13.57 -8.23 4.31
C ASN A 121 14.56 -7.14 3.84
N SER A 122 14.73 -6.13 4.67
CA SER A 122 15.44 -4.92 4.27
C SER A 122 16.89 -5.16 3.81
N GLY A 123 17.62 -6.03 4.50
CA GLY A 123 19.01 -6.34 4.16
C GLY A 123 19.21 -7.09 2.84
N ARG A 124 18.17 -7.79 2.36
CA ARG A 124 18.20 -8.56 1.10
C ARG A 124 17.34 -7.93 0.00
N SER A 125 16.67 -6.81 0.26
CA SER A 125 15.68 -6.23 -0.66
C SER A 125 16.26 -5.81 -2.02
N GLY A 126 17.56 -5.50 -2.09
CA GLY A 126 18.28 -5.23 -3.34
C GLY A 126 18.99 -6.45 -3.94
N MET A 127 18.83 -7.64 -3.38
CA MET A 127 19.48 -8.87 -3.84
C MET A 127 18.47 -9.71 -4.62
N TYR A 128 18.44 -9.52 -5.95
CA TYR A 128 17.46 -10.10 -6.85
C TYR A 128 17.28 -11.62 -6.69
N ASP A 129 18.36 -12.36 -6.59
CA ASP A 129 18.31 -13.83 -6.53
C ASP A 129 17.51 -14.30 -5.31
N THR A 130 17.62 -13.59 -4.17
CA THR A 130 16.85 -13.92 -2.96
C THR A 130 15.34 -13.70 -3.09
N TRP A 131 14.91 -12.92 -4.08
CA TRP A 131 13.50 -12.82 -4.44
C TRP A 131 13.07 -14.05 -5.23
N MET A 132 13.85 -14.44 -6.22
CA MET A 132 13.49 -15.49 -7.16
C MET A 132 13.57 -16.91 -6.56
N GLU A 133 14.42 -17.10 -5.56
CA GLU A 133 14.49 -18.37 -4.80
C GLU A 133 13.18 -18.74 -4.08
N SER A 134 12.38 -17.74 -3.70
CA SER A 134 11.23 -18.01 -2.82
C SER A 134 9.91 -17.39 -3.28
N LEU A 135 9.94 -16.22 -3.93
CA LEU A 135 8.72 -15.50 -4.28
C LEU A 135 7.84 -16.23 -5.31
N PRO A 136 8.37 -16.91 -6.34
CA PRO A 136 7.53 -17.63 -7.31
C PRO A 136 6.61 -18.65 -6.63
N GLU A 137 7.16 -19.47 -5.75
CA GLU A 137 6.39 -20.51 -5.05
C GLU A 137 5.45 -19.89 -3.98
N LEU A 138 5.92 -18.92 -3.20
CA LEU A 138 5.08 -18.23 -2.23
C LEU A 138 3.89 -17.55 -2.92
N MET A 139 4.11 -16.93 -4.07
CA MET A 139 3.05 -16.29 -4.85
C MET A 139 2.07 -17.32 -5.44
N ALA A 140 2.56 -18.47 -5.89
CA ALA A 140 1.71 -19.57 -6.34
C ALA A 140 0.84 -20.11 -5.19
N TYR A 141 1.43 -20.30 -3.99
CA TYR A 141 0.71 -20.68 -2.77
C TYR A 141 -0.44 -19.72 -2.46
N VAL A 142 -0.17 -18.41 -2.52
CA VAL A 142 -1.17 -17.37 -2.27
C VAL A 142 -2.25 -17.37 -3.35
N LYS A 143 -1.87 -17.41 -4.63
CA LYS A 143 -2.83 -17.42 -5.77
C LYS A 143 -3.81 -18.59 -5.72
N ALA A 144 -3.38 -19.74 -5.22
CA ALA A 144 -4.25 -20.91 -5.06
C ALA A 144 -5.31 -20.75 -3.96
N ARG A 145 -5.16 -19.74 -3.04
CA ARG A 145 -5.99 -19.57 -1.85
C ARG A 145 -6.79 -18.26 -1.81
N VAL A 146 -6.62 -17.42 -2.80
CA VAL A 146 -7.36 -16.13 -2.90
C VAL A 146 -8.21 -16.11 -4.17
N PRO A 147 -9.21 -15.22 -4.26
CA PRO A 147 -9.99 -15.06 -5.48
C PRO A 147 -9.11 -14.80 -6.71
N LYS A 148 -9.49 -15.36 -7.88
CA LYS A 148 -8.75 -15.15 -9.16
C LYS A 148 -8.56 -13.67 -9.52
N LYS A 149 -9.47 -12.79 -9.06
CA LYS A 149 -9.40 -11.33 -9.29
C LYS A 149 -8.40 -10.60 -8.38
N THR A 150 -7.87 -11.27 -7.35
CA THR A 150 -6.90 -10.68 -6.40
C THR A 150 -5.62 -10.29 -7.13
N LYS A 151 -5.18 -9.07 -6.89
CA LYS A 151 -3.99 -8.52 -7.53
C LYS A 151 -2.76 -8.71 -6.64
N MET A 152 -1.72 -9.31 -7.21
CA MET A 152 -0.41 -9.42 -6.57
C MET A 152 0.31 -8.08 -6.66
N VAL A 153 0.95 -7.67 -5.57
CA VAL A 153 1.65 -6.39 -5.41
C VAL A 153 3.06 -6.65 -4.91
N LEU A 154 4.07 -5.97 -5.45
CA LEU A 154 5.38 -5.92 -4.83
C LEU A 154 5.56 -4.58 -4.10
N HIS A 155 5.95 -4.65 -2.84
CA HIS A 155 6.30 -3.48 -2.06
C HIS A 155 7.81 -3.22 -2.22
N GLN A 156 8.17 -2.17 -2.94
CA GLN A 156 9.53 -1.66 -3.02
C GLN A 156 9.85 -0.91 -1.73
N THR A 157 10.62 -1.54 -0.86
CA THR A 157 11.06 -0.96 0.40
C THR A 157 12.12 0.12 0.17
N TRP A 158 12.59 0.77 1.22
CA TRP A 158 13.52 1.89 1.16
C TRP A 158 14.95 1.50 1.57
N ALA A 159 15.91 2.24 1.06
CA ALA A 159 17.30 2.14 1.48
C ALA A 159 17.48 2.68 2.91
N TYR A 160 18.45 2.14 3.61
CA TYR A 160 18.85 2.61 4.93
C TYR A 160 19.34 4.07 4.87
N ASP A 161 19.36 4.71 6.01
CA ASP A 161 19.96 6.04 6.16
C ASP A 161 21.48 5.96 5.94
N LYS A 162 22.09 7.07 5.52
CA LYS A 162 23.56 7.15 5.31
C LYS A 162 24.35 6.83 6.58
N THR A 163 23.77 7.15 7.72
CA THR A 163 24.38 6.93 9.06
C THR A 163 23.98 5.60 9.69
N SER A 164 23.26 4.74 8.97
CA SER A 164 22.78 3.47 9.51
C SER A 164 23.91 2.53 9.91
N THR A 165 23.82 2.00 11.12
CA THR A 165 24.73 0.98 11.66
C THR A 165 24.19 -0.45 11.48
N HIS A 166 23.10 -0.62 10.72
CA HIS A 166 22.51 -1.94 10.51
C HIS A 166 23.51 -2.89 9.86
N LYS A 167 23.70 -4.07 10.44
CA LYS A 167 24.72 -5.06 10.02
C LYS A 167 24.65 -5.43 8.53
N ASP A 168 23.46 -5.44 7.94
CA ASP A 168 23.25 -5.82 6.53
C ASP A 168 23.52 -4.66 5.57
N PHE A 169 23.80 -3.45 6.06
CA PHE A 169 24.17 -2.32 5.19
C PHE A 169 25.49 -2.57 4.46
N LYS A 170 26.36 -3.42 5.02
CA LYS A 170 27.59 -3.90 4.35
C LYS A 170 27.31 -4.56 3.00
N ASN A 171 26.15 -5.19 2.79
CA ASN A 171 25.75 -5.78 1.51
C ASN A 171 25.71 -4.75 0.38
N TYR A 172 25.60 -3.49 0.73
CA TYR A 172 25.57 -2.33 -0.17
C TYR A 172 26.76 -1.39 0.08
N LYS A 173 27.87 -1.90 0.62
CA LYS A 173 29.10 -1.13 0.91
C LYS A 173 28.86 0.11 1.78
N HIS A 174 27.84 0.06 2.65
CA HIS A 174 27.37 1.21 3.45
C HIS A 174 26.99 2.43 2.60
N ASP A 175 26.58 2.20 1.33
CA ASP A 175 26.17 3.25 0.39
C ASP A 175 24.64 3.23 0.19
N GLN A 176 23.99 4.31 0.59
CA GLN A 176 22.53 4.47 0.49
C GLN A 176 22.04 4.48 -0.96
N ASP A 177 22.80 5.14 -1.86
CA ASP A 177 22.40 5.26 -3.26
C ASP A 177 22.58 3.91 -3.99
N LEU A 178 23.64 3.18 -3.68
CA LEU A 178 23.82 1.81 -4.16
C LEU A 178 22.70 0.91 -3.67
N MET A 179 22.36 0.95 -2.38
CA MET A 179 21.27 0.17 -1.83
C MET A 179 19.94 0.53 -2.51
N TYR A 180 19.62 1.81 -2.69
CA TYR A 180 18.41 2.25 -3.37
C TYR A 180 18.33 1.71 -4.81
N LYS A 181 19.40 1.90 -5.59
CA LYS A 181 19.46 1.42 -6.99
C LYS A 181 19.29 -0.10 -7.07
N SER A 182 19.93 -0.83 -6.18
CA SER A 182 19.81 -2.29 -6.10
C SER A 182 18.39 -2.74 -5.76
N ILE A 183 17.71 -2.07 -4.82
CA ILE A 183 16.31 -2.36 -4.48
C ILE A 183 15.40 -2.10 -5.69
N VAL A 184 15.56 -0.97 -6.38
CA VAL A 184 14.78 -0.66 -7.58
C VAL A 184 14.97 -1.72 -8.65
N ASP A 185 16.22 -2.09 -8.93
CA ASP A 185 16.52 -3.13 -9.93
C ASP A 185 15.90 -4.46 -9.56
N ALA A 186 16.15 -4.97 -8.35
CA ALA A 186 15.68 -6.27 -7.91
C ALA A 186 14.15 -6.39 -7.96
N VAL A 187 13.42 -5.41 -7.42
CA VAL A 187 11.95 -5.42 -7.40
C VAL A 187 11.36 -5.34 -8.80
N HIS A 188 11.91 -4.48 -9.67
CA HIS A 188 11.38 -4.33 -11.02
C HIS A 188 11.69 -5.52 -11.93
N ARG A 189 12.85 -6.17 -11.76
CA ARG A 189 13.18 -7.43 -12.44
C ARG A 189 12.24 -8.55 -12.00
N ALA A 190 12.08 -8.74 -10.68
CA ALA A 190 11.16 -9.73 -10.13
C ALA A 190 9.72 -9.50 -10.60
N ALA A 191 9.24 -8.25 -10.58
CA ALA A 191 7.91 -7.91 -11.08
C ALA A 191 7.73 -8.26 -12.55
N LYS A 192 8.73 -7.97 -13.41
CA LYS A 192 8.71 -8.27 -14.83
C LYS A 192 8.65 -9.78 -15.08
N GLU A 193 9.51 -10.54 -14.40
CA GLU A 193 9.61 -11.99 -14.58
C GLU A 193 8.35 -12.72 -14.10
N LEU A 194 7.77 -12.30 -12.97
CA LEU A 194 6.58 -12.89 -12.39
C LEU A 194 5.26 -12.31 -12.93
N GLY A 195 5.32 -11.39 -13.89
CA GLY A 195 4.15 -10.74 -14.47
C GLY A 195 3.36 -9.85 -13.49
N VAL A 196 3.99 -9.40 -12.38
CA VAL A 196 3.34 -8.52 -11.41
C VAL A 196 3.26 -7.09 -11.95
N LYS A 197 2.05 -6.55 -12.03
CA LYS A 197 1.79 -5.23 -12.63
C LYS A 197 1.84 -4.07 -11.64
N ILE A 198 1.76 -4.37 -10.34
CA ILE A 198 1.66 -3.35 -9.30
C ILE A 198 2.90 -3.39 -8.41
N ILE A 199 3.66 -2.31 -8.45
CA ILE A 199 4.75 -2.04 -7.52
C ILE A 199 4.38 -0.79 -6.73
N VAL A 200 4.44 -0.86 -5.39
CA VAL A 200 4.30 0.32 -4.52
C VAL A 200 5.69 0.88 -4.25
N PRO A 201 6.07 2.02 -4.83
CA PRO A 201 7.45 2.50 -4.87
C PRO A 201 7.83 3.32 -3.62
N CYS A 202 7.62 2.78 -2.41
CA CYS A 202 7.93 3.48 -1.16
C CYS A 202 9.40 3.89 -1.06
N GLY A 203 10.33 3.04 -1.54
CA GLY A 203 11.74 3.36 -1.54
C GLY A 203 12.06 4.61 -2.38
N THR A 204 11.43 4.76 -3.53
CA THR A 204 11.58 5.96 -4.36
C THR A 204 10.93 7.18 -3.70
N ALA A 205 9.78 7.01 -3.04
CA ALA A 205 9.12 8.09 -2.32
C ALA A 205 9.97 8.60 -1.14
N ILE A 206 10.55 7.69 -0.37
CA ILE A 206 11.48 8.04 0.72
C ILE A 206 12.73 8.74 0.16
N GLN A 207 13.28 8.26 -0.97
CA GLN A 207 14.44 8.92 -1.59
C GLN A 207 14.10 10.32 -2.12
N ASN A 208 12.87 10.53 -2.64
CA ASN A 208 12.38 11.86 -3.01
C ASN A 208 12.27 12.76 -1.76
N ALA A 209 11.68 12.25 -0.67
CA ALA A 209 11.51 12.99 0.58
C ALA A 209 12.86 13.41 1.21
N ARG A 210 13.91 12.64 1.01
CA ARG A 210 15.29 13.00 1.42
C ARG A 210 15.86 14.22 0.69
N THR A 211 15.22 14.67 -0.38
CA THR A 211 15.60 15.91 -1.08
C THR A 211 14.91 17.16 -0.53
N THR A 212 14.06 16.99 0.48
CA THR A 212 13.33 18.08 1.16
C THR A 212 13.88 18.29 2.57
N PRO A 213 13.43 19.33 3.29
CA PRO A 213 13.75 19.51 4.72
C PRO A 213 13.32 18.35 5.64
N LEU A 214 12.56 17.35 5.14
CA LEU A 214 12.25 16.12 5.87
C LEU A 214 13.45 15.14 5.96
N CYS A 215 14.54 15.39 5.27
CA CYS A 215 15.66 14.46 5.05
C CYS A 215 16.17 13.77 6.32
N ASP A 216 16.32 14.51 7.43
CA ASP A 216 16.89 14.01 8.68
C ASP A 216 15.83 13.43 9.65
N CYS A 217 14.55 13.41 9.24
CA CYS A 217 13.43 12.99 10.06
C CYS A 217 12.76 11.69 9.56
N LEU A 218 13.27 11.07 8.51
CA LEU A 218 12.55 9.98 7.84
C LEU A 218 12.73 8.62 8.50
N THR A 219 13.81 8.40 9.25
CA THR A 219 14.05 7.16 9.99
C THR A 219 14.23 7.43 11.48
N ARG A 220 13.93 6.44 12.34
CA ARG A 220 14.09 6.55 13.79
C ARG A 220 15.36 5.86 14.33
N ASP A 221 15.93 4.97 13.54
CA ASP A 221 17.09 4.15 13.92
C ASP A 221 18.01 3.84 12.72
N GLY A 222 17.92 4.66 11.68
CA GLY A 222 18.69 4.51 10.45
C GLY A 222 18.08 3.56 9.41
N TYR A 223 16.98 2.85 9.71
CA TYR A 223 16.35 1.92 8.75
C TYR A 223 14.83 1.78 8.91
N HIS A 224 14.28 1.80 10.11
CA HIS A 224 12.82 1.88 10.31
C HIS A 224 12.33 3.32 10.13
N LEU A 225 11.17 3.50 9.51
CA LEU A 225 10.62 4.83 9.28
C LEU A 225 10.22 5.52 10.59
N HIS A 226 10.48 6.82 10.67
CA HIS A 226 9.95 7.66 11.73
C HIS A 226 8.43 7.58 11.74
N LYS A 227 7.84 7.46 12.92
CA LYS A 227 6.40 7.19 13.06
C LYS A 227 5.52 8.25 12.41
N THR A 228 5.91 9.52 12.49
CA THR A 228 5.17 10.63 11.90
C THR A 228 5.52 10.81 10.43
N TYR A 229 6.78 11.17 10.13
CA TYR A 229 7.16 11.65 8.79
C TYR A 229 7.35 10.50 7.79
N GLY A 230 8.22 9.55 8.12
CA GLY A 230 8.57 8.47 7.19
C GLY A 230 7.40 7.55 6.90
N ARG A 231 6.64 7.15 7.95
CA ARG A 231 5.44 6.31 7.78
C ARG A 231 4.36 7.03 6.97
N TYR A 232 4.22 8.35 7.12
CA TYR A 232 3.26 9.12 6.34
C TYR A 232 3.62 9.15 4.84
N VAL A 233 4.91 9.35 4.49
CA VAL A 233 5.38 9.26 3.09
C VAL A 233 5.06 7.90 2.49
N ALA A 234 5.35 6.82 3.22
CA ALA A 234 5.07 5.46 2.76
C ALA A 234 3.56 5.21 2.59
N ALA A 235 2.75 5.63 3.56
CA ALA A 235 1.29 5.51 3.49
C ALA A 235 0.69 6.33 2.33
N CYS A 236 1.16 7.55 2.07
CA CYS A 236 0.79 8.35 0.90
C CYS A 236 1.08 7.61 -0.41
N THR A 237 2.22 6.90 -0.47
CA THR A 237 2.60 6.11 -1.66
C THR A 237 1.66 4.91 -1.86
N TRP A 238 1.33 4.20 -0.78
CA TRP A 238 0.33 3.13 -0.81
C TRP A 238 -1.04 3.65 -1.22
N TYR A 239 -1.48 4.76 -0.61
CA TYR A 239 -2.75 5.40 -0.93
C TYR A 239 -2.88 5.66 -2.43
N GLU A 240 -1.96 6.43 -3.01
CA GLU A 240 -2.05 6.80 -4.43
C GLU A 240 -1.95 5.59 -5.35
N LYS A 241 -1.06 4.63 -5.02
CA LYS A 241 -0.86 3.47 -5.90
C LYS A 241 -2.02 2.50 -5.89
N ILE A 242 -2.66 2.26 -4.73
CA ILE A 242 -3.73 1.28 -4.59
C ILE A 242 -5.09 1.89 -4.94
N PHE A 243 -5.40 3.07 -4.40
CA PHE A 243 -6.71 3.68 -4.63
C PHE A 243 -6.78 4.48 -5.93
N LYS A 244 -5.63 4.73 -6.58
CA LYS A 244 -5.52 5.49 -7.85
C LYS A 244 -6.07 6.92 -7.75
N LYS A 245 -6.05 7.49 -6.55
CA LYS A 245 -6.36 8.89 -6.29
C LYS A 245 -5.08 9.66 -6.02
N ASN A 246 -4.98 10.86 -6.53
CA ASN A 246 -3.86 11.74 -6.24
C ASN A 246 -3.80 12.05 -4.74
N VAL A 247 -2.66 11.80 -4.11
CA VAL A 247 -2.50 12.06 -2.68
C VAL A 247 -2.23 13.53 -2.36
N VAL A 248 -1.74 14.29 -3.35
CA VAL A 248 -1.51 15.73 -3.18
C VAL A 248 -2.86 16.43 -2.97
N GLY A 249 -2.99 17.11 -1.84
CA GLY A 249 -4.23 17.76 -1.42
C GLY A 249 -5.11 16.92 -0.50
N ASN A 250 -4.76 15.65 -0.22
CA ASN A 250 -5.45 14.90 0.84
C ASN A 250 -5.31 15.62 2.17
N THR A 251 -6.42 15.80 2.88
CA THR A 251 -6.49 16.67 4.06
C THR A 251 -5.93 16.03 5.34
N TYR A 252 -5.82 14.70 5.37
CA TYR A 252 -5.25 14.02 6.53
C TYR A 252 -3.74 14.29 6.66
N LYS A 253 -3.30 14.60 7.86
CA LYS A 253 -1.90 14.60 8.30
C LYS A 253 -1.78 14.22 9.77
N PRO A 254 -0.65 13.64 10.18
CA PRO A 254 -0.32 13.53 11.61
C PRO A 254 -0.35 14.90 12.30
N ALA A 255 -0.79 14.94 13.54
CA ALA A 255 -0.94 16.21 14.29
C ALA A 255 0.37 17.00 14.38
N GLU A 256 1.50 16.29 14.50
CA GLU A 256 2.84 16.84 14.66
C GLU A 256 3.43 17.39 13.34
N MET A 257 2.80 17.10 12.20
CA MET A 257 3.29 17.62 10.91
C MET A 257 2.78 19.03 10.63
N THR A 258 3.67 19.89 10.14
CA THR A 258 3.28 21.18 9.56
C THR A 258 2.63 20.99 8.18
N PRO A 259 1.86 21.98 7.69
CA PRO A 259 1.31 21.92 6.33
C PRO A 259 2.39 21.79 5.24
N GLU A 260 3.55 22.39 5.45
CA GLU A 260 4.66 22.28 4.52
C GLU A 260 5.26 20.87 4.49
N GLN A 261 5.47 20.26 5.64
CA GLN A 261 5.93 18.87 5.74
C GLN A 261 4.93 17.90 5.12
N GLN A 262 3.63 18.11 5.31
CA GLN A 262 2.57 17.36 4.65
C GLN A 262 2.69 17.46 3.13
N ARG A 263 2.82 18.68 2.61
CA ARG A 263 2.97 18.94 1.17
C ARG A 263 4.20 18.21 0.60
N HIS A 264 5.36 18.32 1.25
CA HIS A 264 6.58 17.64 0.81
C HIS A 264 6.42 16.11 0.80
N ALA A 265 5.80 15.55 1.82
CA ALA A 265 5.55 14.10 1.90
C ALA A 265 4.61 13.62 0.77
N GLN A 266 3.50 14.32 0.55
CA GLN A 266 2.53 14.01 -0.49
C GLN A 266 3.15 14.15 -1.91
N GLN A 267 3.88 15.22 -2.16
CA GLN A 267 4.59 15.42 -3.44
C GLN A 267 5.65 14.36 -3.70
N SER A 268 6.38 13.94 -2.65
CA SER A 268 7.38 12.86 -2.73
C SER A 268 6.76 11.54 -3.14
N ALA A 269 5.62 11.19 -2.54
CA ALA A 269 4.85 10.00 -2.86
C ALA A 269 4.29 10.06 -4.29
N HIS A 270 3.63 11.17 -4.66
CA HIS A 270 3.08 11.38 -5.99
C HIS A 270 4.16 11.25 -7.08
N ALA A 271 5.30 11.92 -6.90
CA ALA A 271 6.41 11.85 -7.86
C ALA A 271 6.94 10.41 -8.01
N ALA A 272 7.02 9.64 -6.92
CA ALA A 272 7.44 8.25 -6.96
C ALA A 272 6.42 7.36 -7.69
N VAL A 273 5.12 7.53 -7.47
CA VAL A 273 4.09 6.77 -8.18
C VAL A 273 4.14 7.04 -9.69
N LYS A 274 4.40 8.29 -10.09
CA LYS A 274 4.55 8.67 -11.51
C LYS A 274 5.86 8.19 -12.14
N LYS A 275 6.96 8.20 -11.38
CA LYS A 275 8.30 7.80 -11.86
C LYS A 275 8.99 6.85 -10.88
N PRO A 276 8.54 5.58 -10.80
CA PRO A 276 8.91 4.66 -9.71
C PRO A 276 10.39 4.26 -9.66
N LYS A 277 11.14 4.51 -10.72
CA LYS A 277 12.57 4.15 -10.82
C LYS A 277 13.52 5.34 -10.68
N LYS A 278 13.00 6.56 -10.55
CA LYS A 278 13.81 7.78 -10.61
C LYS A 278 13.53 8.69 -9.43
N VAL A 279 14.57 9.05 -8.72
CA VAL A 279 14.51 10.10 -7.70
C VAL A 279 14.16 11.43 -8.38
N LYS A 280 13.28 12.18 -7.74
CA LYS A 280 12.88 13.54 -8.10
C LYS A 280 13.17 14.47 -6.94
N THR A 281 13.86 15.56 -7.22
CA THR A 281 13.99 16.67 -6.27
C THR A 281 12.61 17.31 -6.09
N ILE A 282 12.17 17.40 -4.86
CA ILE A 282 10.91 18.05 -4.46
C ILE A 282 11.25 19.46 -3.96
N LYS A 283 10.49 20.44 -4.46
CA LYS A 283 10.66 21.88 -4.13
C LYS A 283 9.53 22.36 -3.22
#